data_48ede75641f20e7d11172e75f8db7cc5
#
_entry.id   48ede75641f20e7d11172e75f8db7cc5
#
_cell.length_a   1.000
_cell.length_b   1.000
_cell.length_c   1.000
_cell.angle_alpha   90.00
_cell.angle_beta   90.00
_cell.angle_gamma   90.00
#
_symmetry.space_group_name_H-M   'P 1'
#
loop_
_entity.id
_entity.type
_entity.pdbx_description
1 polymer ?
#
loop_
_entity_poly.entity_id
_entity_poly.type
_entity_poly.pdbx_seq_one_letter_code
_entity_poly.pdbx_strand_id
1 'polypeptide(L)'
;MIRLNGGIDYIISRLTARIRTRRGAEAAIASIVMFADVCTANNTVAILSSGSIARNIAERFGISPRRTASLLDTFSCFMQGILPYGAQLLMAAGLASVSPVDIISYLYYPMITGLCAVVAIILQRPRYGATNTK
;
A
#
# COMPACT_ATOMS: atom_id res chain seq x y z
N MET A 1 0.90 1.39 21.46
CA MET A 1 0.13 0.68 22.49
C MET A 1 -0.63 -0.56 22.00
N ILE A 2 -0.95 -0.69 20.72
CA ILE A 2 -1.64 -1.85 20.13
C ILE A 2 -0.73 -3.11 19.99
N ARG A 3 0.59 -2.95 20.13
CA ARG A 3 1.56 -4.06 20.09
C ARG A 3 1.44 -5.05 21.27
N LEU A 4 0.78 -4.67 22.34
CA LEU A 4 0.74 -5.47 23.59
C LEU A 4 -0.38 -6.51 23.67
N ASN A 5 -1.36 -6.51 22.75
CA ASN A 5 -2.54 -7.38 22.87
C ASN A 5 -2.66 -8.49 21.81
N GLY A 6 -1.60 -8.84 21.10
CA GLY A 6 -1.64 -9.95 20.14
C GLY A 6 -2.62 -9.77 18.96
N GLY A 7 -3.36 -8.67 18.89
CA GLY A 7 -4.34 -8.41 17.84
C GLY A 7 -3.70 -8.26 16.46
N ILE A 8 -2.53 -7.64 16.41
CA ILE A 8 -1.77 -7.49 15.17
C ILE A 8 -1.24 -8.85 14.72
N ASP A 9 -0.71 -9.66 15.64
CA ASP A 9 -0.21 -11.00 15.35
C ASP A 9 -1.33 -11.93 14.89
N TYR A 10 -2.54 -11.78 15.42
CA TYR A 10 -3.71 -12.52 14.97
C TYR A 10 -4.11 -12.13 13.53
N ILE A 11 -4.16 -10.84 13.22
CA ILE A 11 -4.45 -10.35 11.87
C ILE A 11 -3.37 -10.82 10.88
N ILE A 12 -2.10 -10.70 11.26
CA ILE A 12 -0.96 -11.17 10.46
C ILE A 12 -1.06 -12.68 10.24
N SER A 13 -1.35 -13.46 11.28
CA SER A 13 -1.46 -14.91 11.17
C SER A 13 -2.63 -15.36 10.29
N ARG A 14 -3.76 -14.64 10.39
CA ARG A 14 -4.94 -14.92 9.55
C ARG A 14 -4.70 -14.56 8.08
N LEU A 15 -4.11 -13.41 7.83
CA LEU A 15 -3.75 -12.97 6.48
C LEU A 15 -2.66 -13.87 5.87
N THR A 16 -1.64 -14.22 6.66
CA THR A 16 -0.54 -15.09 6.21
C THR A 16 -0.90 -16.56 6.11
N ALA A 17 -1.83 -17.06 6.90
CA ALA A 17 -2.27 -18.46 6.83
C ALA A 17 -2.89 -18.83 5.47
N ARG A 18 -3.43 -17.85 4.77
CA ARG A 18 -4.04 -18.03 3.43
C ARG A 18 -3.06 -17.78 2.28
N ILE A 19 -1.88 -17.26 2.59
CA ILE A 19 -0.89 -16.86 1.60
C ILE A 19 0.16 -17.95 1.47
N ARG A 20 0.20 -18.62 0.31
CA ARG A 20 1.19 -19.68 0.00
C ARG A 20 2.25 -19.22 -1.02
N THR A 21 2.10 -18.05 -1.60
CA THR A 21 2.96 -17.56 -2.69
C THR A 21 3.48 -16.14 -2.43
N ARG A 22 4.65 -15.83 -2.99
CA ARG A 22 5.20 -14.46 -2.95
C ARG A 22 4.22 -13.41 -3.49
N ARG A 23 3.49 -13.73 -4.55
CA ARG A 23 2.46 -12.85 -5.14
C ARG A 23 1.35 -12.55 -4.14
N GLY A 24 0.91 -13.59 -3.43
CA GLY A 24 -0.09 -13.43 -2.37
C GLY A 24 0.41 -12.54 -1.22
N ALA A 25 1.69 -12.65 -0.85
CA ALA A 25 2.29 -11.80 0.17
C ALA A 25 2.37 -10.32 -0.28
N GLU A 26 2.77 -10.06 -1.52
CA GLU A 26 2.78 -8.70 -2.10
C GLU A 26 1.36 -8.11 -2.16
N ALA A 27 0.37 -8.90 -2.56
CA ALA A 27 -1.03 -8.48 -2.57
C ALA A 27 -1.58 -8.21 -1.16
N ALA A 28 -1.16 -8.99 -0.16
CA ALA A 28 -1.55 -8.75 1.23
C ALA A 28 -0.94 -7.45 1.78
N ILE A 29 0.33 -7.18 1.49
CA ILE A 29 0.98 -5.92 1.87
C ILE A 29 0.24 -4.73 1.24
N ALA A 30 -0.08 -4.81 -0.05
CA ALA A 30 -0.86 -3.81 -0.76
C ALA A 30 -2.23 -3.58 -0.11
N SER A 31 -2.95 -4.66 0.20
CA SER A 31 -4.28 -4.57 0.84
C SER A 31 -4.23 -3.92 2.23
N ILE A 32 -3.20 -4.24 3.02
CA ILE A 32 -3.04 -3.68 4.37
C ILE A 32 -2.78 -2.17 4.30
N VAL A 33 -1.90 -1.72 3.43
CA VAL A 33 -1.62 -0.29 3.30
C VAL A 33 -2.80 0.48 2.75
N MET A 34 -3.52 -0.08 1.77
CA MET A 34 -4.74 0.53 1.23
C MET A 34 -5.82 0.68 2.31
N PHE A 35 -6.02 -0.34 3.14
CA PHE A 35 -6.96 -0.28 4.25
C PHE A 35 -6.54 0.77 5.30
N ALA A 36 -5.26 0.82 5.65
CA ALA A 36 -4.73 1.83 6.56
C ALA A 36 -4.93 3.25 6.00
N ASP A 37 -4.77 3.44 4.70
CA ASP A 37 -4.96 4.72 4.02
C ASP A 37 -6.42 5.19 4.05
N VAL A 38 -7.37 4.27 3.79
CA VAL A 38 -8.81 4.56 3.94
C VAL A 38 -9.14 5.00 5.36
N CYS A 39 -8.54 4.36 6.37
CA CYS A 39 -8.82 4.69 7.77
C CYS A 39 -8.18 6.00 8.23
N THR A 40 -7.01 6.35 7.71
CA THR A 40 -6.23 7.50 8.17
C THR A 40 -6.34 8.72 7.26
N ALA A 41 -6.73 8.51 6.00
CA ALA A 41 -6.71 9.52 4.92
C ALA A 41 -5.36 10.26 4.81
N ASN A 42 -4.27 9.60 5.24
CA ASN A 42 -2.93 10.18 5.29
C ASN A 42 -1.88 9.13 4.94
N ASN A 43 -1.23 9.32 3.79
CA ASN A 43 -0.21 8.44 3.25
C ASN A 43 0.91 8.13 4.26
N THR A 44 1.45 9.13 4.93
CA THR A 44 2.54 8.97 5.89
C THR A 44 2.12 8.09 7.07
N VAL A 45 0.94 8.33 7.63
CA VAL A 45 0.41 7.55 8.76
C VAL A 45 0.08 6.13 8.32
N ALA A 46 -0.48 5.95 7.13
CA ALA A 46 -0.77 4.63 6.57
C ALA A 46 0.51 3.80 6.40
N ILE A 47 1.56 4.37 5.81
CA ILE A 47 2.85 3.67 5.61
C ILE A 47 3.52 3.37 6.96
N LEU A 48 3.55 4.31 7.89
CA LEU A 48 4.17 4.10 9.21
C LEU A 48 3.44 3.04 10.03
N SER A 49 2.11 3.03 9.99
CA SER A 49 1.30 2.05 10.75
C SER A 49 1.36 0.65 10.13
N SER A 50 1.33 0.54 8.81
CA SER A 50 1.38 -0.73 8.10
C SER A 50 2.79 -1.26 7.86
N GLY A 51 3.82 -0.41 7.93
CA GLY A 51 5.20 -0.75 7.61
C GLY A 51 5.78 -1.88 8.43
N SER A 52 5.49 -1.93 9.74
CA SER A 52 5.96 -3.00 10.62
C SER A 52 5.33 -4.36 10.26
N ILE A 53 4.05 -4.36 9.90
CA ILE A 53 3.31 -5.56 9.48
C ILE A 53 3.82 -6.02 8.11
N ALA A 54 3.97 -5.10 7.18
CA ALA A 54 4.48 -5.37 5.85
C ALA A 54 5.90 -5.95 5.88
N ARG A 55 6.76 -5.44 6.77
CA ARG A 55 8.10 -5.96 6.98
C ARG A 55 8.09 -7.41 7.48
N ASN A 56 7.28 -7.73 8.46
CA ASN A 56 7.15 -9.09 8.98
C ASN A 56 6.68 -10.09 7.90
N ILE A 57 5.72 -9.66 7.07
CA ILE A 57 5.26 -10.48 5.93
C ILE A 57 6.37 -10.62 4.91
N ALA A 58 7.06 -9.55 4.56
CA ALA A 58 8.15 -9.55 3.60
C ALA A 58 9.30 -10.47 4.01
N GLU A 59 9.70 -10.46 5.28
CA GLU A 59 10.75 -11.32 5.83
C GLU A 59 10.36 -12.80 5.75
N ARG A 60 9.11 -13.14 6.04
CA ARG A 60 8.60 -14.53 5.94
C ARG A 60 8.62 -15.08 4.51
N PHE A 61 8.33 -14.25 3.52
CA PHE A 61 8.24 -14.66 2.11
C PHE A 61 9.49 -14.31 1.29
N GLY A 62 10.54 -13.79 1.91
CA GLY A 62 11.80 -13.42 1.28
C GLY A 62 11.65 -12.30 0.24
N ILE A 63 10.76 -11.34 0.50
CA ILE A 63 10.58 -10.15 -0.32
C ILE A 63 11.62 -9.11 0.12
N SER A 64 12.31 -8.48 -0.85
CA SER A 64 13.33 -7.49 -0.52
C SER A 64 12.71 -6.24 0.12
N PRO A 65 13.40 -5.59 1.09
CA PRO A 65 12.90 -4.38 1.75
C PRO A 65 12.58 -3.23 0.76
N ARG A 66 13.38 -3.11 -0.30
CA ARG A 66 13.15 -2.12 -1.36
C ARG A 66 11.82 -2.34 -2.07
N ARG A 67 11.49 -3.60 -2.37
CA ARG A 67 10.23 -3.94 -3.03
C ARG A 67 9.04 -3.72 -2.10
N THR A 68 9.20 -4.06 -0.83
CA THR A 68 8.16 -3.81 0.20
C THR A 68 7.88 -2.32 0.33
N ALA A 69 8.92 -1.48 0.40
CA ALA A 69 8.77 -0.03 0.45
C ALA A 69 8.07 0.53 -0.80
N SER A 70 8.47 0.05 -1.99
CA SER A 70 7.83 0.45 -3.25
C SER A 70 6.36 0.06 -3.30
N LEU A 71 5.98 -1.12 -2.81
CA LEU A 71 4.58 -1.55 -2.75
C LEU A 71 3.77 -0.66 -1.80
N LEU A 72 4.30 -0.40 -0.60
CA LEU A 72 3.66 0.47 0.38
C LEU A 72 3.39 1.86 -0.20
N ASP A 73 4.42 2.46 -0.81
CA ASP A 73 4.34 3.80 -1.38
C ASP A 73 3.36 3.87 -2.56
N THR A 74 3.51 2.96 -3.54
CA THR A 74 2.68 2.96 -4.74
C THR A 74 1.20 2.75 -4.45
N PHE A 75 0.86 1.78 -3.58
CA PHE A 75 -0.53 1.49 -3.26
C PHE A 75 -1.15 2.53 -2.32
N SER A 76 -0.36 3.15 -1.46
CA SER A 76 -0.81 4.26 -0.64
C SER A 76 -1.10 5.49 -1.51
N CYS A 77 -0.20 5.87 -2.41
CA CYS A 77 -0.43 6.97 -3.36
C CYS A 77 -1.64 6.72 -4.28
N PHE A 78 -1.80 5.46 -4.75
CA PHE A 78 -2.96 5.07 -5.53
C PHE A 78 -4.27 5.29 -4.76
N MET A 79 -4.33 4.79 -3.53
CA MET A 79 -5.53 4.89 -2.71
C MET A 79 -5.85 6.34 -2.36
N GLN A 80 -4.84 7.11 -1.97
CA GLN A 80 -5.00 8.52 -1.61
C GLN A 80 -5.45 9.38 -2.80
N GLY A 81 -5.06 9.03 -4.03
CA GLY A 81 -5.51 9.70 -5.25
C GLY A 81 -6.99 9.48 -5.56
N ILE A 82 -7.62 8.44 -5.01
CA ILE A 82 -9.02 8.09 -5.24
C ILE A 82 -9.93 8.56 -4.09
N LEU A 83 -9.37 8.76 -2.88
CA LEU A 83 -10.14 9.11 -1.70
C LEU A 83 -10.65 10.56 -1.77
N PRO A 84 -11.99 10.78 -1.85
CA PRO A 84 -12.56 12.13 -1.99
C PRO A 84 -12.35 13.01 -0.74
N TYR A 85 -12.08 12.40 0.41
CA TYR A 85 -11.80 13.07 1.68
C TYR A 85 -10.30 13.15 2.00
N GLY A 86 -9.43 12.76 1.08
CA GLY A 86 -7.98 12.93 1.20
C GLY A 86 -7.59 14.41 1.24
N ALA A 87 -6.67 14.78 2.13
CA ALA A 87 -6.27 16.17 2.33
C ALA A 87 -5.82 16.85 1.03
N GLN A 88 -5.13 16.14 0.15
CA GLN A 88 -4.65 16.65 -1.13
C GLN A 88 -5.81 17.01 -2.07
N LEU A 89 -6.81 16.13 -2.16
CA LEU A 89 -7.96 16.34 -3.04
C LEU A 89 -8.86 17.46 -2.51
N LEU A 90 -9.05 17.52 -1.18
CA LEU A 90 -9.81 18.59 -0.53
C LEU A 90 -9.16 19.95 -0.71
N MET A 91 -7.83 20.04 -0.63
CA MET A 91 -7.09 21.27 -0.88
C MET A 91 -7.24 21.73 -2.35
N ALA A 92 -7.08 20.79 -3.29
CA ALA A 92 -7.26 21.07 -4.71
C ALA A 92 -8.69 21.53 -5.03
N ALA A 93 -9.69 20.86 -4.47
CA ALA A 93 -11.10 21.19 -4.62
C ALA A 93 -11.43 22.58 -4.04
N GLY A 94 -10.87 22.91 -2.86
CA GLY A 94 -11.04 24.21 -2.23
C GLY A 94 -10.42 25.36 -3.04
N LEU A 95 -9.25 25.14 -3.62
CA LEU A 95 -8.58 26.14 -4.47
C LEU A 95 -9.29 26.35 -5.82
N ALA A 96 -9.81 25.26 -6.40
CA ALA A 96 -10.50 25.31 -7.69
C ALA A 96 -12.00 25.63 -7.56
N SER A 97 -12.56 25.66 -6.34
CA SER A 97 -13.98 25.85 -6.06
C SER A 97 -14.88 24.85 -6.78
N VAL A 98 -14.41 23.60 -6.90
CA VAL A 98 -15.13 22.47 -7.51
C VAL A 98 -15.29 21.31 -6.51
N SER A 99 -16.23 20.42 -6.79
CA SER A 99 -16.41 19.24 -5.95
C SER A 99 -15.21 18.28 -6.05
N PRO A 100 -14.73 17.71 -4.92
CA PRO A 100 -13.68 16.67 -4.96
C PRO A 100 -14.03 15.49 -5.86
N VAL A 101 -15.30 15.13 -5.95
CA VAL A 101 -15.80 14.03 -6.78
C VAL A 101 -15.63 14.32 -8.27
N ASP A 102 -15.83 15.59 -8.67
CA ASP A 102 -15.63 16.01 -10.06
C ASP A 102 -14.15 15.90 -10.46
N ILE A 103 -13.23 16.25 -9.55
CA ILE A 103 -11.79 16.13 -9.79
C ILE A 103 -11.39 14.67 -10.01
N ILE A 104 -11.94 13.72 -9.21
CA ILE A 104 -11.64 12.28 -9.35
C ILE A 104 -11.98 11.78 -10.74
N SER A 105 -13.06 12.26 -11.34
CA SER A 105 -13.49 11.85 -12.68
C SER A 105 -12.46 12.17 -13.78
N TYR A 106 -11.59 13.15 -13.55
CA TYR A 106 -10.50 13.52 -14.47
C TYR A 106 -9.12 13.01 -14.05
N LEU A 107 -9.03 12.34 -12.90
CA LEU A 107 -7.77 11.90 -12.32
C LEU A 107 -7.37 10.51 -12.83
N TYR A 108 -6.97 10.41 -14.09
CA TYR A 108 -6.55 9.14 -14.71
C TYR A 108 -5.20 8.62 -14.18
N TYR A 109 -4.33 9.51 -13.68
CA TYR A 109 -2.98 9.15 -13.26
C TYR A 109 -2.93 8.11 -12.12
N PRO A 110 -3.65 8.25 -10.99
CA PRO A 110 -3.68 7.23 -9.96
C PRO A 110 -4.21 5.89 -10.46
N MET A 111 -5.23 5.90 -11.33
CA MET A 111 -5.81 4.69 -11.89
C MET A 111 -4.79 3.91 -12.74
N ILE A 112 -4.06 4.62 -13.61
CA ILE A 112 -3.02 4.01 -14.44
C ILE A 112 -1.88 3.48 -13.57
N THR A 113 -1.44 4.24 -12.56
CA THR A 113 -0.38 3.83 -11.64
C THR A 113 -0.77 2.59 -10.85
N GLY A 114 -2.00 2.54 -10.33
CA GLY A 114 -2.53 1.37 -9.63
C GLY A 114 -2.62 0.14 -10.52
N LEU A 115 -3.10 0.31 -11.76
CA LEU A 115 -3.16 -0.78 -12.73
C LEU A 115 -1.75 -1.31 -13.07
N CYS A 116 -0.79 -0.43 -13.31
CA CYS A 116 0.60 -0.81 -13.55
C CYS A 116 1.21 -1.55 -12.36
N ALA A 117 0.91 -1.14 -11.12
CA ALA A 117 1.37 -1.80 -9.92
C ALA A 117 0.81 -3.22 -9.78
N VAL A 118 -0.48 -3.40 -10.04
CA VAL A 118 -1.12 -4.73 -10.05
C VAL A 118 -0.51 -5.62 -11.12
N VAL A 119 -0.34 -5.11 -12.33
CA VAL A 119 0.32 -5.83 -13.43
C VAL A 119 1.76 -6.21 -13.06
N ALA A 120 2.50 -5.33 -12.39
CA ALA A 120 3.86 -5.61 -11.92
C ALA A 120 3.91 -6.73 -10.86
N ILE A 121 2.89 -6.84 -9.99
CA ILE A 121 2.76 -7.96 -9.05
C ILE A 121 2.48 -9.27 -9.81
N ILE A 122 1.60 -9.24 -10.79
CA ILE A 122 1.20 -10.43 -11.56
C ILE A 122 2.37 -10.94 -12.42
N LEU A 123 3.08 -10.04 -13.10
CA LEU A 123 4.19 -10.40 -13.98
C LEU A 123 5.46 -10.81 -13.23
N GLN A 124 5.57 -10.47 -11.94
CA GLN A 124 6.76 -10.76 -11.11
C GLN A 124 8.11 -10.51 -11.83
N ARG A 125 8.22 -9.50 -12.65
CA ARG A 125 9.49 -8.99 -13.17
C ARG A 125 9.78 -7.64 -12.49
N PRO A 126 10.88 -7.49 -11.80
CA PRO A 126 12.22 -7.80 -12.25
C PRO A 126 13.07 -8.60 -11.25
N ARG A 127 14.00 -9.35 -11.78
CA ARG A 127 15.26 -9.71 -11.15
C ARG A 127 16.05 -8.42 -10.80
N TYR A 128 15.77 -7.81 -9.68
CA TYR A 128 16.76 -6.95 -9.05
C TYR A 128 17.68 -7.89 -8.27
N GLY A 129 18.90 -7.98 -8.78
CA GLY A 129 19.95 -8.83 -8.23
C GLY A 129 20.07 -8.61 -6.72
N ALA A 130 20.28 -9.71 -6.03
CA ALA A 130 20.83 -9.73 -4.70
C ALA A 130 22.17 -8.98 -4.74
N THR A 131 22.16 -7.70 -4.40
CA THR A 131 23.39 -7.05 -3.96
C THR A 131 23.62 -7.54 -2.55
N ASN A 132 24.46 -8.58 -2.45
CA ASN A 132 25.21 -8.88 -1.25
C ASN A 132 25.87 -7.57 -0.77
N THR A 133 25.33 -6.97 0.26
CA THR A 133 26.11 -6.10 1.13
C THR A 133 26.59 -6.96 2.28
N LYS A 134 27.89 -7.26 2.23
CA LYS A 134 28.67 -7.70 3.39
C LYS A 134 28.54 -6.68 4.51
#